data_447a0bac20155cccf7dcc4051b806874
#
_entry.id   447a0bac20155cccf7dcc4051b806874
#
_cell.length_a   1.000
_cell.length_b   1.000
_cell.length_c   1.000
_cell.angle_alpha   90.00
_cell.angle_beta   90.00
_cell.angle_gamma   90.00
#
_symmetry.space_group_name_H-M   'P 1'
#
loop_
_entity.id
_entity.type
_entity.pdbx_description
1 polymer ?
#
loop_
_entity_poly.entity_id
_entity_poly.type
_entity_poly.pdbx_seq_one_letter_code
_entity_poly.pdbx_strand_id
1 'polypeptide(L)'
;PLPLPQREGSNHRDSPNNSEKVIANITIENRNDRIDCNYKPSVAYIGNLPGKDYQPLIISTPFTKMLVHKMRAENDAILVGKTTEELEQPQLTVREWSGPSPEKLVLTSQPTKAGEYATPAEVLSHLYAEKKQSLIVEGGAKTLQSFLDAGLWDEIRIESAPFTVNEGIEAPKLPDNIRVVKVEKYVNTIVTYERA
;
A
#
# COMPACT_ATOMS: atom_id res chain seq x y z
N PRO A 1 -18.15 -26.62 49.21
CA PRO A 1 -17.24 -26.35 48.11
C PRO A 1 -18.03 -25.77 46.92
N LEU A 2 -17.80 -24.51 46.64
CA LEU A 2 -18.40 -23.82 45.52
C LEU A 2 -17.57 -24.12 44.26
N PRO A 3 -18.18 -24.31 43.08
CA PRO A 3 -17.44 -24.49 41.84
C PRO A 3 -16.84 -23.16 41.35
N LEU A 4 -15.62 -23.23 40.83
CA LEU A 4 -14.89 -22.12 40.22
C LEU A 4 -15.60 -21.64 38.94
N PRO A 5 -15.59 -20.34 38.64
CA PRO A 5 -16.15 -19.82 37.40
C PRO A 5 -15.30 -20.24 36.21
N GLN A 6 -15.94 -20.79 35.19
CA GLN A 6 -15.32 -21.08 33.89
C GLN A 6 -14.97 -19.76 33.20
N ARG A 7 -13.73 -19.63 32.72
CA ARG A 7 -13.29 -18.55 31.82
C ARG A 7 -13.95 -18.78 30.48
N GLU A 8 -14.93 -17.98 30.15
CA GLU A 8 -15.34 -17.81 28.75
C GLU A 8 -14.22 -17.09 27.98
N GLY A 9 -13.60 -17.81 27.07
CA GLY A 9 -12.66 -17.27 26.11
C GLY A 9 -13.39 -16.48 25.06
N SER A 10 -13.49 -15.16 25.21
CA SER A 10 -13.93 -14.27 24.15
C SER A 10 -12.80 -14.12 23.12
N ASN A 11 -12.76 -14.98 22.10
CA ASN A 11 -12.07 -14.74 20.84
C ASN A 11 -12.85 -13.66 20.06
N HIS A 12 -12.72 -12.41 20.45
CA HIS A 12 -12.98 -11.31 19.54
C HIS A 12 -11.72 -11.12 18.68
N ARG A 13 -11.74 -11.73 17.50
CA ARG A 13 -10.98 -11.22 16.35
C ARG A 13 -11.71 -9.95 15.93
N ASP A 14 -11.23 -8.82 16.38
CA ASP A 14 -11.62 -7.53 15.83
C ASP A 14 -11.06 -7.46 14.39
N SER A 15 -11.88 -7.92 13.44
CA SER A 15 -11.75 -7.53 12.06
C SER A 15 -11.90 -6.01 12.02
N PRO A 16 -11.00 -5.24 11.36
CA PRO A 16 -11.17 -3.80 11.26
C PRO A 16 -12.53 -3.51 10.63
N ASN A 17 -13.35 -2.78 11.39
CA ASN A 17 -14.71 -2.44 11.00
C ASN A 17 -14.67 -1.64 9.69
N ASN A 18 -15.52 -1.97 8.72
CA ASN A 18 -15.57 -1.45 7.35
C ASN A 18 -15.79 0.08 7.21
N SER A 19 -15.68 0.84 8.29
CA SER A 19 -15.87 2.29 8.34
C SER A 19 -14.58 3.11 8.49
N GLU A 20 -13.44 2.49 8.81
CA GLU A 20 -12.16 3.19 8.91
C GLU A 20 -11.48 3.27 7.54
N LYS A 21 -11.10 4.47 7.11
CA LYS A 21 -10.28 4.61 5.90
C LYS A 21 -8.85 4.23 6.18
N VAL A 22 -8.45 3.21 5.46
CA VAL A 22 -7.15 2.58 5.55
C VAL A 22 -6.35 2.94 4.29
N ILE A 23 -5.14 3.43 4.48
CA ILE A 23 -4.13 3.51 3.43
C ILE A 23 -3.21 2.33 3.62
N ALA A 24 -3.14 1.44 2.63
CA ALA A 24 -2.25 0.29 2.65
C ALA A 24 -0.98 0.56 1.84
N ASN A 25 0.14 0.08 2.34
CA ASN A 25 1.46 0.13 1.72
C ASN A 25 2.04 -1.28 1.64
N ILE A 26 2.64 -1.67 0.53
CA ILE A 26 3.31 -2.96 0.34
C ILE A 26 4.76 -2.74 -0.08
N THR A 27 5.80 -3.28 0.63
CA THR A 27 7.22 -3.26 0.22
C THR A 27 7.68 -4.58 -0.39
N ILE A 28 8.56 -4.60 -1.36
CA ILE A 28 9.28 -5.74 -1.94
C ILE A 28 10.80 -5.48 -1.92
N GLU A 29 11.61 -6.12 -1.08
CA GLU A 29 13.09 -6.10 -1.04
C GLU A 29 13.71 -7.42 -1.54
N ASN A 30 14.88 -7.40 -2.16
CA ASN A 30 15.58 -8.61 -2.59
C ASN A 30 16.51 -9.13 -1.47
N ARG A 31 16.00 -10.07 -0.68
CA ARG A 31 16.80 -10.81 0.30
C ARG A 31 16.98 -12.27 -0.16
N ASN A 32 18.08 -12.55 -0.89
CA ASN A 32 18.41 -13.92 -1.31
C ASN A 32 17.31 -14.61 -2.15
N ASP A 33 17.07 -14.13 -3.36
CA ASP A 33 16.11 -14.65 -4.36
C ASP A 33 14.63 -14.28 -4.15
N ARG A 34 14.32 -13.35 -3.24
CA ARG A 34 12.99 -12.77 -3.08
C ARG A 34 13.06 -11.27 -3.27
N ILE A 35 12.04 -10.71 -3.85
CA ILE A 35 11.86 -9.27 -4.02
C ILE A 35 10.75 -8.82 -3.08
N ASP A 36 11.01 -7.84 -2.27
CA ASP A 36 10.13 -7.25 -1.24
C ASP A 36 9.30 -6.06 -1.75
N CYS A 37 8.06 -5.79 -1.34
CA CYS A 37 7.18 -4.73 -1.86
C CYS A 37 6.51 -3.79 -0.82
N ASN A 38 6.65 -2.48 -0.87
CA ASN A 38 6.00 -1.44 -0.03
C ASN A 38 5.03 -0.54 -0.83
N TYR A 39 3.80 -0.36 -0.42
CA TYR A 39 2.79 0.44 -1.10
C TYR A 39 2.19 1.59 -0.27
N LYS A 40 1.87 2.71 -0.93
CA LYS A 40 1.15 3.85 -0.34
C LYS A 40 0.28 4.64 -1.33
N PRO A 41 -1.04 4.77 -1.19
CA PRO A 41 -1.77 5.91 -1.71
C PRO A 41 -1.72 7.07 -0.72
N SER A 42 -1.34 8.26 -1.19
CA SER A 42 -1.41 9.51 -0.43
C SER A 42 -2.77 10.21 -0.55
N VAL A 43 -3.64 9.72 -1.44
CA VAL A 43 -4.96 10.29 -1.74
C VAL A 43 -5.95 9.16 -1.96
N ALA A 44 -7.03 9.14 -1.19
CA ALA A 44 -8.20 8.33 -1.52
C ALA A 44 -9.22 9.22 -2.24
N TYR A 45 -9.74 8.75 -3.37
CA TYR A 45 -10.87 9.39 -4.01
C TYR A 45 -12.17 8.90 -3.36
N ILE A 46 -13.05 9.83 -3.02
CA ILE A 46 -14.44 9.48 -2.78
C ILE A 46 -15.02 9.17 -4.15
N GLY A 47 -15.28 7.87 -4.40
CA GLY A 47 -15.82 7.41 -5.67
C GLY A 47 -17.09 8.17 -6.02
N ASN A 48 -17.18 8.63 -7.27
CA ASN A 48 -18.39 9.27 -7.77
C ASN A 48 -19.50 8.25 -7.97
N LEU A 49 -20.63 8.54 -7.33
CA LEU A 49 -21.92 8.26 -7.95
C LEU A 49 -22.07 9.21 -9.15
N PRO A 50 -22.70 8.78 -10.27
CA PRO A 50 -22.88 9.63 -11.44
C PRO A 50 -23.43 11.01 -11.06
N GLY A 51 -22.68 12.08 -11.35
CA GLY A 51 -23.06 13.48 -11.09
C GLY A 51 -22.42 14.17 -9.88
N LYS A 52 -21.48 13.53 -9.15
CA LYS A 52 -20.71 14.19 -8.09
C LYS A 52 -19.25 14.36 -8.51
N ASP A 53 -18.65 15.51 -8.19
CA ASP A 53 -17.25 15.82 -8.52
C ASP A 53 -16.28 14.97 -7.70
N TYR A 54 -15.23 14.43 -8.36
CA TYR A 54 -14.13 13.75 -7.69
C TYR A 54 -13.35 14.75 -6.83
N GLN A 55 -13.48 14.65 -5.52
CA GLN A 55 -12.68 15.46 -4.60
C GLN A 55 -11.60 14.58 -3.98
N PRO A 56 -10.30 14.94 -4.12
CA PRO A 56 -9.23 14.20 -3.49
C PRO A 56 -9.35 14.31 -1.97
N LEU A 57 -9.36 13.15 -1.28
CA LEU A 57 -9.35 13.09 0.17
C LEU A 57 -7.91 13.01 0.67
N ILE A 58 -7.45 14.05 1.37
CA ILE A 58 -6.12 14.08 2.00
C ILE A 58 -6.20 13.28 3.30
N ILE A 59 -5.54 12.13 3.33
CA ILE A 59 -5.47 11.24 4.49
C ILE A 59 -4.16 11.47 5.26
N SER A 60 -3.01 11.51 4.56
CA SER A 60 -1.71 11.69 5.18
C SER A 60 -1.54 13.10 5.75
N THR A 61 -1.03 13.18 6.97
CA THR A 61 -0.58 14.44 7.58
C THR A 61 0.73 14.93 6.92
N PRO A 62 1.16 16.20 7.10
CA PRO A 62 2.46 16.65 6.63
C PRO A 62 3.61 15.74 7.11
N PHE A 63 3.56 15.29 8.36
CA PHE A 63 4.57 14.40 8.91
C PHE A 63 4.56 13.01 8.24
N THR A 64 3.40 12.36 8.14
CA THR A 64 3.33 11.03 7.51
C THR A 64 3.62 11.09 6.01
N LYS A 65 3.32 12.22 5.35
CA LYS A 65 3.72 12.50 3.97
C LYS A 65 5.24 12.59 3.83
N MET A 66 5.92 13.24 4.75
CA MET A 66 7.39 13.25 4.80
C MET A 66 7.97 11.83 4.92
N LEU A 67 7.36 10.96 5.76
CA LEU A 67 7.76 9.54 5.87
C LEU A 67 7.58 8.77 4.56
N VAL A 68 6.60 9.16 3.72
CA VAL A 68 6.45 8.61 2.36
C VAL A 68 7.62 9.00 1.49
N HIS A 69 8.00 10.27 1.51
CA HIS A 69 9.14 10.74 0.73
C HIS A 69 10.45 10.10 1.18
N LYS A 70 10.61 9.82 2.49
CA LYS A 70 11.70 9.01 3.03
C LYS A 70 11.69 7.61 2.40
N MET A 71 10.57 6.92 2.45
CA MET A 71 10.40 5.58 1.91
C MET A 71 10.70 5.52 0.40
N ARG A 72 10.26 6.53 -0.38
CA ARG A 72 10.60 6.65 -1.80
C ARG A 72 12.10 6.84 -2.03
N ALA A 73 12.79 7.58 -1.15
CA ALA A 73 14.24 7.77 -1.24
C ALA A 73 15.05 6.51 -0.90
N GLU A 74 14.46 5.58 -0.18
CA GLU A 74 15.07 4.32 0.28
C GLU A 74 14.77 3.14 -0.66
N ASN A 75 14.00 3.35 -1.74
CA ASN A 75 13.61 2.28 -2.68
C ASN A 75 14.01 2.62 -4.12
N ASP A 76 14.35 1.58 -4.91
CA ASP A 76 14.86 1.71 -6.28
C ASP A 76 13.76 2.04 -7.29
N ALA A 77 12.55 1.51 -7.08
CA ALA A 77 11.44 1.67 -7.99
C ALA A 77 10.11 1.90 -7.26
N ILE A 78 9.16 2.49 -7.98
CA ILE A 78 7.80 2.75 -7.53
C ILE A 78 6.80 2.42 -8.63
N LEU A 79 5.75 1.66 -8.30
CA LEU A 79 4.73 1.22 -9.23
C LEU A 79 3.36 1.79 -8.89
N VAL A 80 2.63 2.22 -9.90
CA VAL A 80 1.21 2.57 -9.83
C VAL A 80 0.41 1.85 -10.90
N GLY A 81 -0.90 1.71 -10.69
CA GLY A 81 -1.82 1.24 -11.73
C GLY A 81 -2.13 2.32 -12.75
N LYS A 82 -2.46 1.92 -13.99
CA LYS A 82 -2.77 2.83 -15.11
C LYS A 82 -3.86 3.84 -14.77
N THR A 83 -4.93 3.42 -14.10
CA THR A 83 -6.02 4.31 -13.70
C THR A 83 -5.55 5.41 -12.75
N THR A 84 -4.70 5.07 -11.78
CA THR A 84 -4.09 6.05 -10.86
C THR A 84 -3.17 7.01 -11.63
N GLU A 85 -2.37 6.48 -12.57
CA GLU A 85 -1.50 7.30 -13.42
C GLU A 85 -2.29 8.30 -14.26
N GLU A 86 -3.42 7.89 -14.84
CA GLU A 86 -4.24 8.75 -15.71
C GLU A 86 -5.05 9.79 -14.95
N LEU A 87 -5.65 9.40 -13.81
CA LEU A 87 -6.51 10.28 -13.03
C LEU A 87 -5.73 11.27 -12.15
N GLU A 88 -4.65 10.83 -11.55
CA GLU A 88 -3.92 11.61 -10.54
C GLU A 88 -2.62 12.20 -11.07
N GLN A 89 -2.05 11.64 -12.15
CA GLN A 89 -0.74 12.00 -12.71
C GLN A 89 0.32 12.21 -11.60
N PRO A 90 0.46 11.25 -10.68
CA PRO A 90 1.27 11.44 -9.50
C PRO A 90 2.75 11.55 -9.89
N GLN A 91 3.44 12.56 -9.37
CA GLN A 91 4.86 12.75 -9.67
C GLN A 91 5.72 11.62 -9.10
N LEU A 92 5.34 11.03 -7.96
CA LEU A 92 6.02 9.93 -7.25
C LEU A 92 7.51 10.21 -6.91
N THR A 93 7.91 11.47 -6.97
CA THR A 93 9.28 11.92 -6.71
C THR A 93 9.53 12.18 -5.23
N VAL A 94 10.80 12.23 -4.85
CA VAL A 94 11.26 12.66 -3.51
C VAL A 94 11.37 14.19 -3.49
N ARG A 95 10.61 14.86 -2.62
CA ARG A 95 10.58 16.33 -2.46
C ARG A 95 10.70 16.79 -1.02
N GLU A 96 10.19 16.00 -0.07
CA GLU A 96 10.15 16.33 1.36
C GLU A 96 11.13 15.47 2.17
N TRP A 97 12.11 14.84 1.51
CA TRP A 97 13.21 14.07 2.09
C TRP A 97 14.45 14.19 1.23
N SER A 98 15.63 13.89 1.80
CA SER A 98 16.89 13.82 1.05
C SER A 98 17.07 12.44 0.43
N GLY A 99 17.47 12.37 -0.84
CA GLY A 99 17.74 11.14 -1.56
C GLY A 99 17.25 11.15 -3.00
N PRO A 100 17.57 10.09 -3.77
CA PRO A 100 17.12 9.95 -5.16
C PRO A 100 15.62 9.68 -5.22
N SER A 101 15.01 10.00 -6.36
CA SER A 101 13.65 9.54 -6.67
C SER A 101 13.71 8.14 -7.27
N PRO A 102 12.79 7.24 -6.89
CA PRO A 102 12.71 5.90 -7.45
C PRO A 102 12.31 5.93 -8.93
N GLU A 103 12.64 4.88 -9.66
CA GLU A 103 12.17 4.65 -11.03
C GLU A 103 10.66 4.44 -11.04
N LYS A 104 9.93 5.22 -11.86
CA LYS A 104 8.47 5.13 -11.96
C LYS A 104 8.04 4.09 -12.97
N LEU A 105 7.24 3.11 -12.54
CA LEU A 105 6.68 2.03 -13.34
C LEU A 105 5.14 2.07 -13.30
N VAL A 106 4.48 1.52 -14.32
CA VAL A 106 3.02 1.49 -14.43
C VAL A 106 2.53 0.08 -14.73
N LEU A 107 1.57 -0.43 -13.95
CA LEU A 107 0.88 -1.68 -14.23
C LEU A 107 -0.40 -1.40 -15.04
N THR A 108 -0.52 -2.05 -16.21
CA THR A 108 -1.67 -1.89 -17.13
C THR A 108 -1.94 -3.17 -17.89
N SER A 109 -3.21 -3.48 -18.19
CA SER A 109 -3.56 -4.64 -19.03
C SER A 109 -3.11 -4.51 -20.49
N GLN A 110 -2.76 -3.30 -20.94
CA GLN A 110 -2.33 -3.01 -22.31
C GLN A 110 -1.11 -2.08 -22.30
N PRO A 111 0.11 -2.63 -22.09
CA PRO A 111 1.34 -1.85 -22.18
C PRO A 111 1.54 -1.29 -23.60
N THR A 112 1.83 0.01 -23.71
CA THR A 112 2.02 0.72 -24.98
C THR A 112 3.35 1.43 -25.09
N LYS A 113 4.06 1.57 -23.98
CA LYS A 113 5.35 2.28 -23.91
C LYS A 113 6.29 1.65 -22.86
N ALA A 114 7.56 2.04 -22.91
CA ALA A 114 8.54 1.65 -21.90
C ALA A 114 8.09 2.08 -20.48
N GLY A 115 8.36 1.24 -19.48
CA GLY A 115 7.94 1.44 -18.10
C GLY A 115 6.49 1.02 -17.81
N GLU A 116 5.76 0.49 -18.80
CA GLU A 116 4.46 -0.14 -18.64
C GLU A 116 4.57 -1.67 -18.70
N TYR A 117 3.88 -2.39 -17.81
CA TYR A 117 3.92 -3.86 -17.68
C TYR A 117 2.51 -4.41 -17.50
N ALA A 118 2.26 -5.61 -18.04
CA ALA A 118 0.94 -6.25 -17.96
C ALA A 118 0.72 -7.00 -16.64
N THR A 119 1.78 -7.52 -16.04
CA THR A 119 1.71 -8.36 -14.85
C THR A 119 2.74 -7.98 -13.78
N PRO A 120 2.49 -8.27 -12.50
CA PRO A 120 3.50 -8.15 -11.45
C PRO A 120 4.78 -8.90 -11.76
N ALA A 121 4.71 -10.10 -12.35
CA ALA A 121 5.86 -10.91 -12.69
C ALA A 121 6.78 -10.23 -13.74
N GLU A 122 6.20 -9.56 -14.74
CA GLU A 122 6.97 -8.77 -15.73
C GLU A 122 7.69 -7.60 -15.07
N VAL A 123 7.04 -6.88 -14.12
CA VAL A 123 7.67 -5.83 -13.33
C VAL A 123 8.89 -6.36 -12.59
N LEU A 124 8.74 -7.49 -11.87
CA LEU A 124 9.83 -8.10 -11.11
C LEU A 124 10.96 -8.60 -12.01
N SER A 125 10.63 -9.16 -13.19
CA SER A 125 11.62 -9.59 -14.17
C SER A 125 12.43 -8.41 -14.71
N HIS A 126 11.79 -7.26 -14.98
CA HIS A 126 12.48 -6.03 -15.36
C HIS A 126 13.42 -5.56 -14.25
N LEU A 127 12.93 -5.44 -13.02
CA LEU A 127 13.74 -4.99 -11.87
C LEU A 127 14.95 -5.91 -11.63
N TYR A 128 14.76 -7.22 -11.76
CA TYR A 128 15.85 -8.17 -11.65
C TYR A 128 16.92 -7.98 -12.74
N ALA A 129 16.49 -7.77 -13.99
CA ALA A 129 17.40 -7.50 -15.12
C ALA A 129 18.20 -6.20 -14.92
N GLU A 130 17.56 -5.16 -14.37
CA GLU A 130 18.16 -3.86 -14.04
C GLU A 130 18.92 -3.85 -12.70
N LYS A 131 19.04 -4.99 -12.03
CA LYS A 131 19.69 -5.15 -10.71
C LYS A 131 19.11 -4.23 -9.62
N LYS A 132 17.82 -3.91 -9.71
CA LYS A 132 17.09 -3.18 -8.68
C LYS A 132 16.77 -4.12 -7.51
N GLN A 133 16.82 -3.60 -6.28
CA GLN A 133 16.70 -4.39 -5.06
C GLN A 133 15.34 -4.23 -4.38
N SER A 134 14.61 -3.14 -4.69
CA SER A 134 13.38 -2.80 -3.99
C SER A 134 12.35 -2.13 -4.87
N LEU A 135 11.07 -2.38 -4.58
CA LEU A 135 9.92 -1.82 -5.26
C LEU A 135 8.87 -1.35 -4.25
N ILE A 136 8.39 -0.13 -4.38
CA ILE A 136 7.17 0.34 -3.74
C ILE A 136 5.99 0.17 -4.71
N VAL A 137 4.90 -0.42 -4.28
CA VAL A 137 3.64 -0.42 -5.03
C VAL A 137 2.71 0.63 -4.42
N GLU A 138 2.54 1.77 -5.12
CA GLU A 138 1.71 2.91 -4.67
C GLU A 138 0.50 3.11 -5.57
N GLY A 139 -0.42 2.24 -5.72
CA GLY A 139 -1.48 2.63 -6.58
C GLY A 139 -2.66 1.71 -6.78
N GLY A 140 -3.85 2.21 -6.51
CA GLY A 140 -5.13 1.58 -6.73
C GLY A 140 -5.34 0.20 -6.07
N ALA A 141 -6.50 -0.02 -5.47
CA ALA A 141 -6.80 -1.27 -4.77
C ALA A 141 -6.59 -2.53 -5.64
N LYS A 142 -6.89 -2.45 -6.94
CA LYS A 142 -6.70 -3.58 -7.88
C LYS A 142 -5.24 -3.93 -8.12
N THR A 143 -4.37 -2.92 -8.27
CA THR A 143 -2.92 -3.13 -8.45
C THR A 143 -2.33 -3.80 -7.23
N LEU A 144 -2.66 -3.33 -6.04
CA LEU A 144 -2.28 -3.96 -4.79
C LEU A 144 -2.76 -5.38 -4.66
N GLN A 145 -4.05 -5.59 -4.88
CA GLN A 145 -4.64 -6.91 -4.78
C GLN A 145 -3.93 -7.90 -5.69
N SER A 146 -3.50 -7.48 -6.90
CA SER A 146 -2.76 -8.35 -7.81
C SER A 146 -1.41 -8.84 -7.25
N PHE A 147 -0.69 -8.00 -6.48
CA PHE A 147 0.54 -8.42 -5.79
C PHE A 147 0.25 -9.29 -4.58
N LEU A 148 -0.78 -8.96 -3.80
CA LEU A 148 -1.20 -9.76 -2.64
C LEU A 148 -1.68 -11.15 -3.06
N ASP A 149 -2.53 -11.26 -4.09
CA ASP A 149 -3.06 -12.52 -4.61
C ASP A 149 -1.96 -13.40 -5.23
N ALA A 150 -0.98 -12.78 -5.89
CA ALA A 150 0.19 -13.47 -6.43
C ALA A 150 1.21 -13.89 -5.35
N GLY A 151 1.03 -13.45 -4.10
CA GLY A 151 1.99 -13.68 -3.03
C GLY A 151 3.32 -12.97 -3.25
N LEU A 152 3.37 -11.91 -4.05
CA LEU A 152 4.58 -11.15 -4.40
C LEU A 152 4.68 -9.91 -3.51
N TRP A 153 4.89 -10.13 -2.22
CA TRP A 153 5.03 -9.07 -1.22
C TRP A 153 5.80 -9.59 0.00
N ASP A 154 6.46 -8.74 0.74
CA ASP A 154 7.17 -9.06 1.98
C ASP A 154 6.73 -8.17 3.14
N GLU A 155 6.52 -6.89 2.92
CA GLU A 155 6.00 -5.96 3.92
C GLU A 155 4.71 -5.28 3.42
N ILE A 156 3.71 -5.16 4.29
CA ILE A 156 2.50 -4.38 4.07
C ILE A 156 2.45 -3.26 5.11
N ARG A 157 2.43 -2.01 4.67
CA ARG A 157 2.32 -0.86 5.55
C ARG A 157 0.99 -0.17 5.36
N ILE A 158 0.22 -0.02 6.44
CA ILE A 158 -1.12 0.56 6.43
C ILE A 158 -1.11 1.84 7.26
N GLU A 159 -1.54 2.97 6.68
CA GLU A 159 -1.78 4.22 7.39
C GLU A 159 -3.29 4.44 7.55
N SER A 160 -3.78 4.63 8.77
CA SER A 160 -5.17 4.90 9.09
C SER A 160 -5.31 6.30 9.68
N ALA A 161 -6.23 7.10 9.12
CA ALA A 161 -6.58 8.41 9.65
C ALA A 161 -7.66 8.31 10.74
N PRO A 162 -7.71 9.23 11.73
CA PRO A 162 -8.66 9.20 12.83
C PRO A 162 -10.04 9.78 12.43
N PHE A 163 -10.48 9.52 11.21
CA PHE A 163 -11.80 9.92 10.73
C PHE A 163 -12.36 8.87 9.74
N THR A 164 -13.67 8.80 9.66
CA THR A 164 -14.40 7.91 8.74
C THR A 164 -14.97 8.70 7.56
N VAL A 165 -15.21 8.00 6.46
CA VAL A 165 -15.93 8.53 5.30
C VAL A 165 -17.02 7.55 4.91
N ASN A 166 -18.14 8.09 4.44
CA ASN A 166 -19.32 7.28 4.12
C ASN A 166 -19.18 6.57 2.76
N GLU A 167 -18.35 7.08 1.87
CA GLU A 167 -18.17 6.57 0.50
C GLU A 167 -16.68 6.53 0.14
N GLY A 168 -16.23 5.54 -0.64
CA GLY A 168 -14.85 5.42 -1.07
C GLY A 168 -14.54 4.09 -1.76
N ILE A 169 -13.31 3.92 -2.20
CA ILE A 169 -12.81 2.66 -2.75
C ILE A 169 -12.42 1.76 -1.57
N GLU A 170 -12.91 0.51 -1.58
CA GLU A 170 -12.53 -0.49 -0.58
C GLU A 170 -11.02 -0.75 -0.60
N ALA A 171 -10.45 -0.91 0.59
CA ALA A 171 -9.07 -1.34 0.74
C ALA A 171 -8.88 -2.78 0.21
N PRO A 172 -7.68 -3.15 -0.27
CA PRO A 172 -7.38 -4.53 -0.63
C PRO A 172 -7.60 -5.48 0.56
N LYS A 173 -8.00 -6.71 0.24
CA LYS A 173 -8.11 -7.78 1.23
C LYS A 173 -6.71 -8.23 1.64
N LEU A 174 -6.43 -8.17 2.94
CA LEU A 174 -5.16 -8.64 3.48
C LEU A 174 -5.11 -10.18 3.47
N PRO A 175 -3.91 -10.77 3.24
CA PRO A 175 -3.71 -12.21 3.40
C PRO A 175 -3.92 -12.67 4.85
N ASP A 176 -4.33 -13.93 5.03
CA ASP A 176 -4.54 -14.50 6.38
C ASP A 176 -3.23 -14.78 7.13
N ASN A 177 -2.12 -14.99 6.40
CA ASN A 177 -0.81 -15.37 6.94
C ASN A 177 0.09 -14.16 7.21
N ILE A 178 -0.42 -13.16 7.92
CA ILE A 178 0.32 -11.95 8.27
C ILE A 178 0.45 -11.79 9.77
N ARG A 179 1.52 -11.12 10.21
CA ARG A 179 1.74 -10.70 11.60
C ARG A 179 2.07 -9.22 11.67
N VAL A 180 1.62 -8.55 12.71
CA VAL A 180 2.03 -7.16 12.98
C VAL A 180 3.45 -7.15 13.50
N VAL A 181 4.32 -6.38 12.87
CA VAL A 181 5.72 -6.20 13.31
C VAL A 181 5.98 -4.83 13.90
N LYS A 182 5.20 -3.82 13.49
CA LYS A 182 5.35 -2.46 13.99
C LYS A 182 4.02 -1.72 14.04
N VAL A 183 3.82 -0.90 15.07
CA VAL A 183 2.71 0.04 15.19
C VAL A 183 3.26 1.40 15.58
N GLU A 184 3.05 2.41 14.75
CA GLU A 184 3.48 3.78 14.98
C GLU A 184 2.24 4.67 15.11
N LYS A 185 2.11 5.35 16.25
CA LYS A 185 0.98 6.23 16.54
C LYS A 185 1.43 7.69 16.47
N TYR A 186 0.88 8.39 15.50
CA TYR A 186 0.96 9.84 15.33
C TYR A 186 -0.46 10.41 15.41
N VAL A 187 -0.80 11.45 14.63
CA VAL A 187 -2.21 11.79 14.35
C VAL A 187 -2.87 10.62 13.62
N ASN A 188 -2.19 10.08 12.60
CA ASN A 188 -2.54 8.83 11.96
C ASN A 188 -1.84 7.66 12.67
N THR A 189 -2.41 6.47 12.55
CA THR A 189 -1.78 5.22 12.98
C THR A 189 -1.18 4.52 11.76
N ILE A 190 0.08 4.10 11.86
CA ILE A 190 0.76 3.31 10.83
C ILE A 190 1.01 1.91 11.40
N VAL A 191 0.54 0.89 10.71
CA VAL A 191 0.77 -0.52 11.07
C VAL A 191 1.56 -1.19 9.96
N THR A 192 2.65 -1.86 10.33
CA THR A 192 3.47 -2.64 9.43
C THR A 192 3.25 -4.13 9.70
N TYR A 193 3.03 -4.88 8.63
CA TYR A 193 2.83 -6.32 8.66
C TYR A 193 3.91 -7.01 7.82
N GLU A 194 4.30 -8.20 8.24
CA GLU A 194 5.09 -9.16 7.48
C GLU A 194 4.35 -10.50 7.39
N ARG A 195 4.89 -11.43 6.62
CA ARG A 195 4.37 -12.81 6.61
C ARG A 195 4.56 -13.45 7.98
N ALA A 196 3.55 -14.24 8.41
CA ALA A 196 3.61 -15.01 9.64
C ALA A 196 4.46 -16.27 9.47
#